data_171565788bbc63258b92496ea06d3f31
#
_entry.id   171565788bbc63258b92496ea06d3f31
#
_cell.length_a   1.000
_cell.length_b   1.000
_cell.length_c   1.000
_cell.angle_alpha   90.00
_cell.angle_beta   90.00
_cell.angle_gamma   90.00
#
_symmetry.space_group_name_H-M   'P 1'
#
loop_
_entity.id
_entity.type
_entity.pdbx_description
1 polymer ?
#
loop_
_entity_poly.entity_id
_entity_poly.type
_entity_poly.pdbx_seq_one_letter_code
_entity_poly.pdbx_strand_id
1 'polypeptide(L)'
;MQRTLIEKSEIYYDLYMPGYTHLQVGQPVTFGHHLLAYVEMFGRDRGRLLDCRKRMNELPLGSAALAGTSYPIDRHFVADKLGFSKPTENSMDAVADRDFAIEFMSASSLIAIHLSRLAEELVIWSSDRFNFVKLPENFTTGSSTVSYTHLRAHETREDRV
;
A
#
# COMPACT_ATOMS: atom_id res chain seq x y z
N MET A 1 6.97 5.90 -1.67
CA MET A 1 6.40 5.21 -2.86
C MET A 1 5.88 6.18 -3.93
N GLN A 2 4.88 7.06 -3.70
CA GLN A 2 4.41 8.00 -4.73
C GLN A 2 5.55 8.83 -5.35
N ARG A 3 6.43 9.43 -4.54
CA ARG A 3 7.59 10.19 -5.04
C ARG A 3 8.44 9.37 -6.00
N THR A 4 8.79 8.15 -5.62
CA THR A 4 9.61 7.25 -6.46
C THR A 4 8.92 6.90 -7.78
N LEU A 5 7.59 6.70 -7.75
CA LEU A 5 6.82 6.44 -8.97
C LEU A 5 6.78 7.67 -9.89
N ILE A 6 6.65 8.87 -9.33
CA ILE A 6 6.72 10.14 -10.09
C ILE A 6 8.09 10.29 -10.72
N GLU A 7 9.18 10.18 -9.95
CA GLU A 7 10.55 10.25 -10.44
C GLU A 7 10.81 9.24 -11.58
N LYS A 8 10.30 8.01 -11.43
CA LYS A 8 10.38 7.00 -12.48
C LYS A 8 9.53 7.35 -13.70
N SER A 9 8.34 7.92 -13.50
CA SER A 9 7.48 8.32 -14.61
C SER A 9 8.09 9.45 -15.44
N GLU A 10 8.82 10.36 -14.82
CA GLU A 10 9.56 11.42 -15.49
C GLU A 10 10.73 10.87 -16.33
N ILE A 11 11.43 9.85 -15.83
CA ILE A 11 12.54 9.22 -16.57
C ILE A 11 12.03 8.45 -17.80
N TYR A 12 10.85 7.81 -17.69
CA TYR A 12 10.30 6.91 -18.71
C TYR A 12 9.02 7.47 -19.37
N TYR A 13 8.89 8.78 -19.44
CA TYR A 13 7.67 9.44 -19.97
C TYR A 13 7.40 9.13 -21.46
N ASP A 14 8.45 8.87 -22.22
CA ASP A 14 8.43 8.59 -23.65
C ASP A 14 8.69 7.12 -24.01
N LEU A 15 8.86 6.26 -23.02
CA LEU A 15 9.05 4.82 -23.24
C LEU A 15 7.69 4.14 -23.51
N TYR A 16 7.45 3.77 -24.77
CA TYR A 16 6.22 3.10 -25.16
C TYR A 16 6.24 1.61 -24.83
N MET A 17 5.10 1.12 -24.36
CA MET A 17 4.85 -0.29 -24.09
C MET A 17 3.42 -0.65 -24.54
N PRO A 18 3.13 -1.93 -24.82
CA PRO A 18 1.76 -2.35 -25.03
C PRO A 18 0.96 -2.27 -23.72
N GLY A 19 -0.19 -1.59 -23.77
CA GLY A 19 -1.20 -1.67 -22.72
C GLY A 19 -2.07 -2.91 -22.94
N TYR A 20 -2.39 -3.60 -21.85
CA TYR A 20 -3.12 -4.86 -21.89
C TYR A 20 -4.51 -4.75 -21.30
N THR A 21 -5.48 -5.44 -21.91
CA THR A 21 -6.77 -5.77 -21.32
C THR A 21 -6.96 -7.28 -21.41
N HIS A 22 -7.31 -7.94 -20.31
CA HIS A 22 -7.46 -9.40 -20.27
C HIS A 22 -6.22 -10.16 -20.79
N LEU A 23 -5.02 -9.63 -20.50
CA LEU A 23 -3.73 -10.13 -21.01
C LEU A 23 -3.59 -10.10 -22.54
N GLN A 24 -4.47 -9.41 -23.25
CA GLN A 24 -4.39 -9.15 -24.69
C GLN A 24 -3.90 -7.72 -24.93
N VAL A 25 -3.10 -7.55 -25.99
CA VAL A 25 -2.62 -6.23 -26.40
C VAL A 25 -3.81 -5.37 -26.81
N GLY A 26 -3.99 -4.24 -26.14
CA GLY A 26 -5.07 -3.30 -26.40
C GLY A 26 -4.58 -2.05 -27.14
N GLN A 27 -3.89 -1.18 -26.45
CA GLN A 27 -3.42 0.12 -26.96
C GLN A 27 -1.99 0.40 -26.54
N PRO A 28 -1.21 1.18 -27.29
CA PRO A 28 0.08 1.67 -26.81
C PRO A 28 -0.12 2.63 -25.64
N VAL A 29 0.75 2.54 -24.65
CA VAL A 29 0.80 3.40 -23.50
C VAL A 29 2.26 3.71 -23.17
N THR A 30 2.56 4.86 -22.57
CA THR A 30 3.90 5.08 -22.06
C THR A 30 4.05 4.46 -20.67
N PHE A 31 5.25 3.97 -20.38
CA PHE A 31 5.55 3.40 -19.05
C PHE A 31 5.36 4.45 -17.95
N GLY A 32 5.75 5.71 -18.22
CA GLY A 32 5.50 6.81 -17.30
C GLY A 32 4.02 7.00 -17.00
N HIS A 33 3.14 7.00 -18.01
CA HIS A 33 1.70 7.11 -17.81
C HIS A 33 1.13 5.95 -16.99
N HIS A 34 1.62 4.73 -17.23
CA HIS A 34 1.21 3.55 -16.45
C HIS A 34 1.57 3.68 -14.98
N LEU A 35 2.80 4.15 -14.66
CA LEU A 35 3.22 4.37 -13.27
C LEU A 35 2.39 5.44 -12.56
N LEU A 36 1.95 6.49 -13.28
CA LEU A 36 1.10 7.53 -12.72
C LEU A 36 -0.29 7.02 -12.30
N ALA A 37 -0.79 5.94 -12.89
CA ALA A 37 -2.02 5.30 -12.42
C ALA A 37 -1.91 4.83 -10.96
N TYR A 38 -0.76 4.32 -10.56
CA TYR A 38 -0.48 3.93 -9.17
C TYR A 38 -0.28 5.14 -8.25
N VAL A 39 0.27 6.23 -8.75
CA VAL A 39 0.35 7.50 -8.00
C VAL A 39 -1.05 7.96 -7.61
N GLU A 40 -2.02 7.88 -8.53
CA GLU A 40 -3.42 8.22 -8.27
C GLU A 40 -4.06 7.27 -7.23
N MET A 41 -3.82 5.97 -7.35
CA MET A 41 -4.33 4.98 -6.38
C MET A 41 -3.82 5.27 -4.97
N PHE A 42 -2.50 5.43 -4.80
CA PHE A 42 -1.89 5.75 -3.50
C PHE A 42 -2.24 7.15 -2.99
N GLY A 43 -2.53 8.09 -3.88
CA GLY A 43 -3.06 9.41 -3.52
C GLY A 43 -4.42 9.30 -2.82
N ARG A 44 -5.33 8.52 -3.38
CA ARG A 44 -6.63 8.24 -2.74
C ARG A 44 -6.49 7.47 -1.43
N ASP A 45 -5.54 6.52 -1.35
CA ASP A 45 -5.29 5.76 -0.12
C ASP A 45 -4.75 6.65 0.99
N ARG A 46 -3.84 7.57 0.66
CA ARG A 46 -3.36 8.57 1.60
C ARG A 46 -4.51 9.44 2.13
N GLY A 47 -5.44 9.85 1.28
CA GLY A 47 -6.63 10.59 1.68
C GLY A 47 -7.47 9.81 2.69
N ARG A 48 -7.75 8.53 2.41
CA ARG A 48 -8.50 7.64 3.33
C ARG A 48 -7.84 7.52 4.70
N LEU A 49 -6.52 7.30 4.74
CA LEU A 49 -5.79 7.20 6.00
C LEU A 49 -5.82 8.52 6.79
N LEU A 50 -5.73 9.66 6.11
CA LEU A 50 -5.82 10.97 6.76
C LEU A 50 -7.22 11.22 7.35
N ASP A 51 -8.26 10.80 6.64
CA ASP A 51 -9.64 10.92 7.12
C ASP A 51 -9.93 9.96 8.29
N CYS A 52 -9.46 8.73 8.21
CA CYS A 52 -9.49 7.77 9.31
C CYS A 52 -8.77 8.34 10.55
N ARG A 53 -7.55 8.87 10.37
CA ARG A 53 -6.79 9.49 11.46
C ARG A 53 -7.55 10.61 12.15
N LYS A 54 -8.29 11.45 11.42
CA LYS A 54 -9.09 12.53 12.02
C LYS A 54 -10.16 11.99 12.97
N ARG A 55 -10.86 10.92 12.56
CA ARG A 55 -11.94 10.32 13.34
C ARG A 55 -11.42 9.53 14.54
N MET A 56 -10.32 8.82 14.40
CA MET A 56 -9.71 8.05 15.49
C MET A 56 -8.95 8.89 16.52
N ASN A 57 -8.69 10.18 16.25
CA ASN A 57 -7.82 11.01 17.08
C ASN A 57 -8.57 11.66 18.25
N GLU A 58 -9.36 10.87 18.99
CA GLU A 58 -10.04 11.28 20.21
C GLU A 58 -9.58 10.43 21.39
N LEU A 59 -9.41 11.05 22.57
CA LEU A 59 -8.87 10.42 23.77
C LEU A 59 -9.97 9.74 24.59
N PRO A 60 -9.95 8.41 24.79
CA PRO A 60 -10.94 7.71 25.61
C PRO A 60 -10.66 7.79 27.12
N LEU A 61 -9.53 8.39 27.55
CA LEU A 61 -9.14 8.47 28.94
C LEU A 61 -10.26 9.07 29.80
N GLY A 62 -10.49 8.50 30.98
CA GLY A 62 -11.49 8.92 31.92
C GLY A 62 -12.86 8.25 31.75
N SER A 63 -13.02 7.41 30.72
CA SER A 63 -14.24 6.62 30.53
C SER A 63 -14.40 5.49 31.55
N ALA A 64 -13.30 5.07 32.18
CA ALA A 64 -13.22 3.96 33.14
C ALA A 64 -13.88 2.67 32.56
N ALA A 65 -14.63 1.92 33.38
CA ALA A 65 -15.30 0.72 32.89
C ALA A 65 -16.44 1.03 31.90
N LEU A 66 -17.22 2.10 32.12
CA LEU A 66 -18.28 2.57 31.22
C LEU A 66 -18.82 3.98 31.55
N ALA A 67 -18.85 4.38 32.82
CA ALA A 67 -19.60 5.56 33.28
C ALA A 67 -18.70 6.74 33.71
N GLY A 68 -17.43 6.66 33.41
CA GLY A 68 -16.47 7.69 33.84
C GLY A 68 -15.81 7.38 35.18
N THR A 69 -15.08 8.35 35.72
CA THR A 69 -14.35 8.24 36.99
C THR A 69 -14.64 9.40 37.91
N SER A 70 -14.61 9.16 39.23
CA SER A 70 -14.72 10.16 40.25
C SER A 70 -13.38 10.87 40.57
N TYR A 71 -12.28 10.39 40.00
CA TYR A 71 -10.98 11.04 40.20
C TYR A 71 -10.90 12.38 39.43
N PRO A 72 -10.30 13.42 40.01
CA PRO A 72 -10.19 14.74 39.38
C PRO A 72 -9.08 14.76 38.31
N ILE A 73 -9.28 14.05 37.23
CA ILE A 73 -8.34 14.02 36.09
C ILE A 73 -8.67 15.13 35.09
N ASP A 74 -7.65 15.79 34.58
CA ASP A 74 -7.79 16.75 33.48
C ASP A 74 -7.60 16.05 32.13
N ARG A 75 -8.72 15.65 31.50
CA ARG A 75 -8.73 14.96 30.24
C ARG A 75 -8.24 15.81 29.07
N HIS A 76 -8.50 17.11 29.10
CA HIS A 76 -8.07 18.05 28.07
C HIS A 76 -6.55 18.24 28.11
N PHE A 77 -5.97 18.39 29.29
CA PHE A 77 -4.52 18.46 29.47
C PHE A 77 -3.83 17.20 28.91
N VAL A 78 -4.36 16.02 29.19
CA VAL A 78 -3.77 14.77 28.71
C VAL A 78 -3.94 14.63 27.20
N ALA A 79 -5.10 15.00 26.63
CA ALA A 79 -5.32 15.01 25.20
C ALA A 79 -4.30 15.90 24.48
N ASP A 80 -4.10 17.11 24.96
CA ASP A 80 -3.13 18.05 24.39
C ASP A 80 -1.70 17.49 24.46
N LYS A 81 -1.28 16.97 25.61
CA LYS A 81 0.05 16.40 25.82
C LYS A 81 0.34 15.18 24.95
N LEU A 82 -0.67 14.38 24.64
CA LEU A 82 -0.54 13.18 23.78
C LEU A 82 -0.80 13.46 22.30
N GLY A 83 -1.28 14.66 21.95
CA GLY A 83 -1.57 15.07 20.56
C GLY A 83 -2.90 14.54 20.03
N PHE A 84 -3.86 14.23 20.92
CA PHE A 84 -5.24 13.99 20.54
C PHE A 84 -5.98 15.30 20.25
N SER A 85 -6.96 15.25 19.38
CA SER A 85 -7.77 16.44 19.02
C SER A 85 -8.65 16.92 20.16
N LYS A 86 -9.22 15.99 20.92
CA LYS A 86 -10.07 16.23 22.10
C LYS A 86 -10.28 14.94 22.88
N PRO A 87 -10.78 15.00 24.14
CA PRO A 87 -11.35 13.83 24.80
C PRO A 87 -12.67 13.43 24.15
N THR A 88 -13.00 12.14 24.17
CA THR A 88 -14.33 11.62 23.80
C THR A 88 -15.42 12.22 24.66
N GLU A 89 -16.62 12.44 24.13
CA GLU A 89 -17.70 13.13 24.81
C GLU A 89 -18.55 12.19 25.68
N ASN A 90 -18.74 10.95 25.22
CA ASN A 90 -19.56 9.97 25.96
C ASN A 90 -18.70 8.78 26.36
N SER A 91 -18.68 8.47 27.66
CA SER A 91 -17.84 7.41 28.22
C SER A 91 -18.27 6.00 27.80
N MET A 92 -19.56 5.75 27.62
CA MET A 92 -20.05 4.45 27.22
C MET A 92 -19.71 4.14 25.77
N ASP A 93 -19.88 5.14 24.90
CA ASP A 93 -19.47 5.06 23.50
C ASP A 93 -17.96 4.85 23.39
N ALA A 94 -17.16 5.65 24.08
CA ALA A 94 -15.70 5.57 24.09
C ALA A 94 -15.16 4.19 24.52
N VAL A 95 -15.84 3.51 25.44
CA VAL A 95 -15.46 2.13 25.85
C VAL A 95 -15.87 1.09 24.83
N ALA A 96 -17.01 1.26 24.19
CA ALA A 96 -17.60 0.29 23.24
C ALA A 96 -17.06 0.45 21.82
N ASP A 97 -16.63 1.66 21.44
CA ASP A 97 -16.23 2.00 20.08
C ASP A 97 -15.09 1.12 19.56
N ARG A 98 -15.26 0.62 18.35
CA ARG A 98 -14.27 -0.11 17.56
C ARG A 98 -14.25 0.38 16.09
N ASP A 99 -15.00 1.43 15.77
CA ASP A 99 -15.14 1.95 14.43
C ASP A 99 -13.78 2.39 13.87
N PHE A 100 -12.95 3.01 14.71
CA PHE A 100 -11.59 3.41 14.35
C PHE A 100 -10.74 2.24 13.85
N ALA A 101 -10.86 1.06 14.48
CA ALA A 101 -10.11 -0.14 14.10
C ALA A 101 -10.64 -0.72 12.78
N ILE A 102 -11.96 -0.79 12.63
CA ILE A 102 -12.63 -1.29 11.42
C ILE A 102 -12.32 -0.38 10.22
N GLU A 103 -12.42 0.92 10.41
CA GLU A 103 -12.11 1.90 9.36
C GLU A 103 -10.63 1.82 8.94
N PHE A 104 -9.72 1.76 9.90
CA PHE A 104 -8.29 1.61 9.63
C PHE A 104 -7.98 0.32 8.86
N MET A 105 -8.55 -0.81 9.26
CA MET A 105 -8.40 -2.09 8.57
C MET A 105 -8.99 -2.04 7.15
N SER A 106 -10.13 -1.39 6.97
CA SER A 106 -10.75 -1.22 5.64
C SER A 106 -9.89 -0.39 4.71
N ALA A 107 -9.35 0.74 5.19
CA ALA A 107 -8.41 1.56 4.43
C ALA A 107 -7.13 0.80 4.10
N SER A 108 -6.58 0.05 5.06
CA SER A 108 -5.39 -0.77 4.89
C SER A 108 -5.61 -1.90 3.87
N SER A 109 -6.79 -2.49 3.83
CA SER A 109 -7.15 -3.51 2.84
C SER A 109 -7.13 -2.98 1.42
N LEU A 110 -7.63 -1.75 1.20
CA LEU A 110 -7.55 -1.09 -0.11
C LEU A 110 -6.10 -0.83 -0.53
N ILE A 111 -5.25 -0.39 0.39
CA ILE A 111 -3.82 -0.21 0.13
C ILE A 111 -3.17 -1.54 -0.24
N ALA A 112 -3.48 -2.61 0.48
CA ALA A 112 -2.95 -3.94 0.20
C ALA A 112 -3.36 -4.44 -1.21
N ILE A 113 -4.59 -4.17 -1.64
CA ILE A 113 -5.06 -4.48 -3.00
C ILE A 113 -4.25 -3.71 -4.05
N HIS A 114 -4.03 -2.41 -3.86
CA HIS A 114 -3.25 -1.62 -4.81
C HIS A 114 -1.79 -2.04 -4.85
N LEU A 115 -1.20 -2.39 -3.70
CA LEU A 115 0.16 -2.93 -3.62
C LEU A 115 0.28 -4.30 -4.28
N SER A 116 -0.67 -5.19 -4.03
CA SER A 116 -0.72 -6.51 -4.65
C SER A 116 -0.81 -6.42 -6.17
N ARG A 117 -1.64 -5.50 -6.67
CA ARG A 117 -1.76 -5.26 -8.10
C ARG A 117 -0.44 -4.79 -8.73
N LEU A 118 0.23 -3.81 -8.10
CA LEU A 118 1.55 -3.35 -8.58
C LEU A 118 2.59 -4.47 -8.53
N ALA A 119 2.60 -5.26 -7.46
CA ALA A 119 3.51 -6.39 -7.32
C ALA A 119 3.28 -7.44 -8.41
N GLU A 120 2.03 -7.78 -8.71
CA GLU A 120 1.68 -8.73 -9.77
C GLU A 120 2.12 -8.24 -11.15
N GLU A 121 1.93 -6.97 -11.46
CA GLU A 121 2.43 -6.39 -12.71
C GLU A 121 3.97 -6.46 -12.80
N LEU A 122 4.69 -6.20 -11.71
CA LEU A 122 6.16 -6.35 -11.68
C LEU A 122 6.58 -7.81 -11.93
N VAL A 123 5.87 -8.78 -11.36
CA VAL A 123 6.11 -10.22 -11.62
C VAL A 123 5.90 -10.55 -13.10
N ILE A 124 4.77 -10.11 -13.68
CA ILE A 124 4.48 -10.31 -15.09
C ILE A 124 5.55 -9.66 -15.97
N TRP A 125 5.90 -8.41 -15.71
CA TRP A 125 6.85 -7.64 -16.52
C TRP A 125 8.29 -8.11 -16.40
N SER A 126 8.65 -8.77 -15.31
CA SER A 126 9.98 -9.36 -15.12
C SER A 126 10.10 -10.78 -15.70
N SER A 127 8.99 -11.38 -16.15
CA SER A 127 9.00 -12.69 -16.76
C SER A 127 9.64 -12.67 -18.17
N ASP A 128 10.21 -13.78 -18.59
CA ASP A 128 10.90 -13.92 -19.88
C ASP A 128 10.06 -13.53 -21.10
N ARG A 129 8.73 -13.72 -21.00
CA ARG A 129 7.80 -13.40 -22.08
C ARG A 129 7.57 -11.91 -22.27
N PHE A 130 7.58 -11.14 -21.17
CA PHE A 130 7.37 -9.70 -21.20
C PHE A 130 8.68 -8.94 -21.19
N ASN A 131 9.58 -9.27 -20.27
CA ASN A 131 10.93 -8.71 -20.15
C ASN A 131 10.96 -7.16 -20.23
N PHE A 132 9.94 -6.50 -19.65
CA PHE A 132 9.84 -5.03 -19.64
C PHE A 132 10.65 -4.43 -18.50
N VAL A 133 10.84 -5.20 -17.41
CA VAL A 133 11.54 -4.76 -16.18
C VAL A 133 12.54 -5.83 -15.78
N LYS A 134 13.77 -5.40 -15.48
CA LYS A 134 14.77 -6.25 -14.83
C LYS A 134 14.85 -5.91 -13.36
N LEU A 135 14.67 -6.90 -12.51
CA LEU A 135 14.86 -6.77 -11.07
C LEU A 135 16.32 -7.04 -10.73
N PRO A 136 16.99 -6.21 -9.89
CA PRO A 136 18.34 -6.49 -9.42
C PRO A 136 18.38 -7.80 -8.62
N GLU A 137 19.46 -8.58 -8.76
CA GLU A 137 19.61 -9.89 -8.12
C GLU A 137 19.47 -9.86 -6.59
N ASN A 138 19.89 -8.77 -5.97
CA ASN A 138 19.79 -8.59 -4.51
C ASN A 138 18.34 -8.42 -4.01
N PHE A 139 17.37 -8.21 -4.89
CA PHE A 139 15.94 -8.16 -4.58
C PHE A 139 15.18 -9.40 -5.02
N THR A 140 15.85 -10.34 -5.72
CA THR A 140 15.25 -11.59 -6.14
C THR A 140 15.70 -12.72 -5.21
N THR A 141 14.73 -13.47 -4.67
CA THR A 141 15.02 -14.66 -3.88
C THR A 141 15.14 -15.86 -4.81
N GLY A 142 16.23 -16.62 -4.67
CA GLY A 142 16.32 -17.92 -5.33
C GLY A 142 15.22 -18.85 -4.80
N SER A 143 14.28 -19.26 -5.65
CA SER A 143 13.30 -20.26 -5.27
C SER A 143 13.94 -21.64 -5.30
N SER A 144 13.75 -22.43 -4.25
CA SER A 144 14.19 -23.83 -4.16
C SER A 144 13.24 -24.82 -4.85
N THR A 145 12.22 -24.31 -5.58
CA THR A 145 11.27 -25.16 -6.30
C THR A 145 11.85 -25.70 -7.62
N VAL A 146 11.56 -26.94 -7.90
CA VAL A 146 12.02 -27.70 -9.08
C VAL A 146 11.78 -26.98 -10.42
N SER A 147 10.77 -26.13 -10.52
CA SER A 147 10.47 -25.33 -11.73
C SER A 147 11.59 -24.33 -12.09
N TYR A 148 12.31 -23.80 -11.09
CA TYR A 148 13.43 -22.88 -11.32
C TYR A 148 14.72 -23.60 -11.73
N THR A 149 14.92 -24.81 -11.25
CA THR A 149 16.02 -25.66 -11.71
C THR A 149 15.85 -26.04 -13.18
N HIS A 150 14.63 -26.13 -13.67
CA HIS A 150 14.33 -26.42 -15.07
C HIS A 150 14.62 -25.22 -16.00
N LEU A 151 14.31 -24.01 -15.56
CA LEU A 151 14.65 -22.78 -16.30
C LEU A 151 16.16 -22.55 -16.36
N ARG A 152 16.89 -22.72 -15.24
CA ARG A 152 18.36 -22.65 -15.22
C ARG A 152 19.03 -23.74 -16.03
N ALA A 153 18.45 -24.92 -16.13
CA ALA A 153 18.97 -25.99 -16.96
C ALA A 153 18.84 -25.68 -18.48
N HIS A 154 17.89 -24.85 -18.88
CA HIS A 154 17.77 -24.33 -20.23
C HIS A 154 18.79 -23.21 -20.50
N GLU A 155 18.98 -22.27 -19.61
CA GLU A 155 19.98 -21.19 -19.74
C GLU A 155 21.41 -21.74 -19.84
N THR A 156 21.76 -22.75 -19.03
CA THR A 156 23.07 -23.40 -19.09
C THR A 156 23.27 -24.25 -20.37
N ARG A 157 22.23 -24.49 -21.15
CA ARG A 157 22.35 -25.24 -22.43
C ARG A 157 22.59 -24.32 -23.60
N GLU A 158 22.12 -23.10 -23.58
CA GLU A 158 22.35 -22.07 -24.60
C GLU A 158 23.75 -21.46 -24.51
N ASP A 159 24.32 -21.38 -23.31
CA ASP A 159 25.70 -20.90 -23.07
C ASP A 159 26.79 -21.92 -23.50
N ARG A 160 26.44 -23.06 -24.12
CA ARG A 160 27.37 -24.11 -24.54
C ARG A 160 27.47 -24.32 -26.06
N VAL A 161 27.06 -23.31 -26.84
CA VAL A 161 27.27 -23.33 -28.30
C VAL A 161 28.25 -22.24 -28.71
#